data_a7c6c4546ee65728d1e9383b8b3058d9
#
_entry.id   a7c6c4546ee65728d1e9383b8b3058d9
#
_cell.length_a   1.000
_cell.length_b   1.000
_cell.length_c   1.000
_cell.angle_alpha   90.00
_cell.angle_beta   90.00
_cell.angle_gamma   90.00
#
_symmetry.space_group_name_H-M   'P 1'
#
loop_
_entity.id
_entity.type
_entity.pdbx_description
1 polymer ?
#
loop_
_entity_poly.entity_id
_entity_poly.type
_entity_poly.pdbx_seq_one_letter_code
_entity_poly.pdbx_strand_id
1 'polypeptide(L)'
;TQHITGIEPEMLREIARTYAKAETATILWGMGVCQFRQGVETVRALASLAMLTGNLGKPNVGVNPVRGQNNVQGACDMGALFNTLPGYQSFADPEINAKFAKAWGVPSIPTKPGVPLSEVPEAIMEDKIKAFYIMGEDTLQTEPDINAVKKAFEKVELLIVQDIFMTQTAAEADILLPATSCAEHEGVYSAADRGFQRFYKAVEPTGDVKDDWVIISELATAMGYPMHYNNTKEIWDELRSLCPIYKGATYEKMEGLGYIQWPCTDEGPEDQGTTYLYKGQIFDRPNGKAEFFACDWEPPMEDLSEEFPLVLST
;
A
#
# COMPACT_ATOMS: atom_id res chain seq x y z
N THR A 1 5.89 -32.38 -5.94
CA THR A 1 6.33 -31.06 -6.45
C THR A 1 6.45 -31.09 -7.97
N GLN A 2 7.23 -32.02 -8.57
CA GLN A 2 7.43 -32.09 -10.03
C GLN A 2 6.10 -32.19 -10.81
N HIS A 3 5.13 -32.96 -10.34
CA HIS A 3 3.83 -33.09 -10.99
C HIS A 3 3.07 -31.74 -11.06
N ILE A 4 3.27 -30.86 -10.09
CA ILE A 4 2.62 -29.54 -10.04
C ILE A 4 3.42 -28.50 -10.83
N THR A 5 4.74 -28.49 -10.67
CA THR A 5 5.62 -27.42 -11.18
C THR A 5 6.27 -27.73 -12.52
N GLY A 6 6.26 -29.00 -12.92
CA GLY A 6 7.05 -29.47 -14.08
C GLY A 6 8.57 -29.46 -13.87
N ILE A 7 9.06 -29.04 -12.70
CA ILE A 7 10.50 -28.89 -12.41
C ILE A 7 11.03 -30.14 -11.74
N GLU A 8 12.15 -30.65 -12.25
CA GLU A 8 12.83 -31.81 -11.69
C GLU A 8 13.26 -31.59 -10.24
N PRO A 9 13.03 -32.57 -9.33
CA PRO A 9 13.30 -32.41 -7.90
C PRO A 9 14.76 -32.02 -7.59
N GLU A 10 15.73 -32.52 -8.36
CA GLU A 10 17.13 -32.20 -8.12
C GLU A 10 17.47 -30.77 -8.51
N MET A 11 16.85 -30.24 -9.56
CA MET A 11 16.98 -28.82 -9.91
C MET A 11 16.45 -27.91 -8.80
N LEU A 12 15.30 -28.24 -8.19
CA LEU A 12 14.77 -27.49 -7.04
C LEU A 12 15.72 -27.53 -5.84
N ARG A 13 16.32 -28.69 -5.58
CA ARG A 13 17.32 -28.82 -4.49
C ARG A 13 18.58 -28.02 -4.78
N GLU A 14 19.01 -27.98 -6.03
CA GLU A 14 20.17 -27.19 -6.45
C GLU A 14 19.91 -25.70 -6.28
N ILE A 15 18.75 -25.20 -6.73
CA ILE A 15 18.34 -23.80 -6.53
C ILE A 15 18.32 -23.44 -5.04
N ALA A 16 17.66 -24.27 -4.23
CA ALA A 16 17.59 -24.04 -2.78
C ALA A 16 18.96 -24.03 -2.10
N ARG A 17 19.84 -24.95 -2.49
CA ARG A 17 21.22 -25.01 -1.95
C ARG A 17 22.08 -23.85 -2.43
N THR A 18 21.92 -23.41 -3.67
CA THR A 18 22.61 -22.23 -4.22
C THR A 18 22.24 -20.98 -3.45
N TYR A 19 20.95 -20.74 -3.23
CA TYR A 19 20.47 -19.64 -2.40
C TYR A 19 20.99 -19.73 -0.95
N ALA A 20 20.89 -20.89 -0.33
CA ALA A 20 21.28 -21.11 1.05
C ALA A 20 22.80 -21.02 1.32
N LYS A 21 23.63 -21.35 0.32
CA LYS A 21 25.10 -21.32 0.41
C LYS A 21 25.70 -19.95 0.07
N ALA A 22 24.94 -19.08 -0.57
CA ALA A 22 25.40 -17.74 -0.86
C ALA A 22 25.71 -16.98 0.46
N GLU A 23 26.78 -16.22 0.50
CA GLU A 23 27.13 -15.37 1.64
C GLU A 23 26.04 -14.35 1.91
N THR A 24 25.50 -13.77 0.84
CA THR A 24 24.35 -12.87 0.86
C THR A 24 23.43 -13.21 -0.30
N ALA A 25 22.12 -13.16 -0.07
CA ALA A 25 21.13 -13.37 -1.12
C ALA A 25 19.90 -12.48 -0.90
N THR A 26 19.31 -12.00 -1.98
CA THR A 26 18.10 -11.16 -1.96
C THR A 26 17.03 -11.83 -2.80
N ILE A 27 15.80 -11.79 -2.31
CA ILE A 27 14.62 -12.19 -3.08
C ILE A 27 13.86 -10.93 -3.46
N LEU A 28 13.65 -10.75 -4.76
CA LEU A 28 12.82 -9.69 -5.32
C LEU A 28 11.62 -10.30 -6.03
N TRP A 29 10.43 -9.73 -5.84
CA TRP A 29 9.23 -10.19 -6.56
C TRP A 29 8.28 -9.04 -6.88
N GLY A 30 7.42 -9.26 -7.84
CA GLY A 30 6.33 -8.37 -8.22
C GLY A 30 4.96 -9.03 -8.04
N MET A 31 3.97 -8.52 -8.78
CA MET A 31 2.58 -8.96 -8.69
C MET A 31 2.37 -10.44 -9.06
N GLY A 32 3.20 -10.99 -9.95
CA GLY A 32 3.15 -12.40 -10.34
C GLY A 32 3.33 -13.41 -9.20
N VAL A 33 3.75 -12.96 -8.00
CA VAL A 33 3.82 -13.77 -6.77
C VAL A 33 2.65 -13.48 -5.83
N CYS A 34 2.10 -12.26 -5.87
CA CYS A 34 1.13 -11.77 -4.89
C CYS A 34 -0.32 -11.86 -5.37
N GLN A 35 -0.58 -11.68 -6.67
CA GLN A 35 -1.94 -11.60 -7.21
C GLN A 35 -2.53 -12.99 -7.54
N PHE A 36 -2.46 -13.88 -6.59
CA PHE A 36 -3.03 -15.21 -6.64
C PHE A 36 -3.83 -15.48 -5.37
N ARG A 37 -4.73 -16.46 -5.43
CA ARG A 37 -5.48 -16.95 -4.27
C ARG A 37 -4.58 -17.21 -3.05
N GLN A 38 -3.38 -17.77 -3.28
CA GLN A 38 -2.38 -18.07 -2.27
C GLN A 38 -1.21 -17.06 -2.23
N GLY A 39 -1.43 -15.82 -2.65
CA GLY A 39 -0.36 -14.80 -2.68
C GLY A 39 0.25 -14.53 -1.31
N VAL A 40 -0.55 -14.50 -0.26
CA VAL A 40 -0.08 -14.32 1.14
C VAL A 40 0.81 -15.49 1.57
N GLU A 41 0.39 -16.72 1.32
CA GLU A 41 1.12 -17.95 1.64
C GLU A 41 2.43 -18.03 0.86
N THR A 42 2.42 -17.63 -0.40
CA THR A 42 3.64 -17.58 -1.23
C THR A 42 4.65 -16.58 -0.67
N VAL A 43 4.22 -15.37 -0.29
CA VAL A 43 5.11 -14.38 0.34
C VAL A 43 5.63 -14.88 1.69
N ARG A 44 4.79 -15.54 2.50
CA ARG A 44 5.23 -16.19 3.75
C ARG A 44 6.27 -17.28 3.53
N ALA A 45 6.12 -18.07 2.46
CA ALA A 45 7.10 -19.09 2.09
C ALA A 45 8.45 -18.47 1.69
N LEU A 46 8.45 -17.39 0.91
CA LEU A 46 9.66 -16.65 0.56
C LEU A 46 10.33 -16.03 1.79
N ALA A 47 9.56 -15.41 2.68
CA ALA A 47 10.06 -14.88 3.93
C ALA A 47 10.65 -16.00 4.81
N SER A 48 9.97 -17.14 4.91
CA SER A 48 10.45 -18.29 5.65
C SER A 48 11.78 -18.82 5.10
N LEU A 49 11.95 -18.87 3.78
CA LEU A 49 13.21 -19.27 3.14
C LEU A 49 14.35 -18.31 3.52
N ALA A 50 14.12 -17.00 3.46
CA ALA A 50 15.11 -16.00 3.86
C ALA A 50 15.47 -16.09 5.35
N MET A 51 14.48 -16.27 6.22
CA MET A 51 14.69 -16.46 7.66
C MET A 51 15.50 -17.74 7.95
N LEU A 52 15.15 -18.85 7.29
CA LEU A 52 15.81 -20.15 7.46
C LEU A 52 17.30 -20.10 7.08
N THR A 53 17.63 -19.32 6.07
CA THR A 53 18.99 -19.21 5.52
C THR A 53 19.79 -18.05 6.08
N GLY A 54 19.22 -17.25 7.00
CA GLY A 54 19.89 -16.09 7.59
C GLY A 54 20.09 -14.92 6.61
N ASN A 55 19.27 -14.82 5.56
CA ASN A 55 19.31 -13.74 4.58
C ASN A 55 18.40 -12.56 4.98
N LEU A 56 18.46 -12.16 6.25
CA LEU A 56 17.80 -10.99 6.84
C LEU A 56 18.71 -10.30 7.85
N GLY A 57 18.49 -9.01 8.09
CA GLY A 57 19.09 -8.25 9.17
C GLY A 57 20.59 -7.91 9.01
N LYS A 58 21.11 -7.99 7.80
CA LYS A 58 22.49 -7.63 7.45
C LYS A 58 22.55 -6.96 6.07
N PRO A 59 23.66 -6.33 5.68
CA PRO A 59 23.81 -5.74 4.35
C PRO A 59 23.67 -6.77 3.22
N ASN A 60 23.17 -6.32 2.05
CA ASN A 60 23.05 -7.08 0.80
C ASN A 60 22.15 -8.32 0.88
N VAL A 61 21.21 -8.33 1.81
CA VAL A 61 20.18 -9.37 1.89
C VAL A 61 18.80 -8.73 1.99
N GLY A 62 17.76 -9.46 1.65
CA GLY A 62 16.41 -8.96 1.80
C GLY A 62 15.35 -9.84 1.15
N VAL A 63 14.13 -9.53 1.52
CA VAL A 63 12.89 -10.10 0.96
C VAL A 63 12.03 -8.90 0.59
N ASN A 64 12.05 -8.53 -0.68
CA ASN A 64 11.63 -7.21 -1.11
C ASN A 64 10.58 -7.28 -2.23
N PRO A 65 9.32 -6.86 -1.95
CA PRO A 65 8.36 -6.62 -3.02
C PRO A 65 8.80 -5.40 -3.84
N VAL A 66 8.90 -5.57 -5.14
CA VAL A 66 9.15 -4.47 -6.07
C VAL A 66 7.77 -3.89 -6.45
N ARG A 67 7.42 -2.78 -5.84
CA ARG A 67 6.14 -2.11 -6.08
C ARG A 67 6.08 -1.56 -7.50
N GLY A 68 4.96 -1.76 -8.19
CA GLY A 68 4.81 -1.37 -9.59
C GLY A 68 4.54 0.12 -9.79
N GLN A 69 3.57 0.66 -9.08
CA GLN A 69 3.16 2.04 -9.22
C GLN A 69 4.06 2.97 -8.39
N ASN A 70 4.26 4.19 -8.89
CA ASN A 70 4.90 5.23 -8.12
C ASN A 70 4.07 5.53 -6.85
N ASN A 71 4.75 5.60 -5.71
CA ASN A 71 4.17 5.90 -4.40
C ASN A 71 3.09 4.92 -3.89
N VAL A 72 2.95 3.71 -4.44
CA VAL A 72 2.04 2.71 -3.85
C VAL A 72 2.50 2.31 -2.43
N GLN A 73 3.80 2.34 -2.16
CA GLN A 73 4.31 2.17 -0.81
C GLN A 73 3.82 3.29 0.11
N GLY A 74 3.88 4.55 -0.36
CA GLY A 74 3.41 5.70 0.40
C GLY A 74 1.90 5.64 0.68
N ALA A 75 1.10 5.25 -0.28
CA ALA A 75 -0.33 5.05 -0.05
C ALA A 75 -0.58 4.06 1.10
N CYS A 76 0.13 2.94 1.12
CA CYS A 76 0.05 1.97 2.22
C CYS A 76 0.57 2.55 3.55
N ASP A 77 1.72 3.22 3.54
CA ASP A 77 2.35 3.82 4.73
C ASP A 77 1.45 4.88 5.37
N MET A 78 0.70 5.62 4.56
CA MET A 78 -0.22 6.66 5.00
C MET A 78 -1.61 6.15 5.41
N GLY A 79 -1.84 4.84 5.36
CA GLY A 79 -3.10 4.23 5.79
C GLY A 79 -4.20 4.22 4.73
N ALA A 80 -3.88 4.40 3.45
CA ALA A 80 -4.82 4.17 2.35
C ALA A 80 -5.04 2.66 2.14
N LEU A 81 -5.41 1.98 3.20
CA LEU A 81 -5.73 0.56 3.27
C LEU A 81 -7.04 0.40 4.04
N PHE A 82 -7.86 -0.57 3.64
CA PHE A 82 -9.17 -0.80 4.27
C PHE A 82 -9.10 -1.28 5.72
N ASN A 83 -7.93 -1.68 6.21
CA ASN A 83 -7.75 -2.39 7.49
C ASN A 83 -6.70 -1.81 8.43
N THR A 84 -6.08 -0.67 8.11
CA THR A 84 -5.08 -0.03 8.98
C THR A 84 -5.20 1.50 8.99
N LEU A 85 -4.66 2.10 10.04
CA LEU A 85 -4.37 3.53 10.14
C LEU A 85 -2.95 3.84 9.65
N PRO A 86 -2.57 5.10 9.45
CA PRO A 86 -1.21 5.50 9.09
C PRO A 86 -0.15 4.80 9.96
N GLY A 87 0.94 4.38 9.32
CA GLY A 87 2.02 3.63 9.99
C GLY A 87 1.64 2.20 10.34
N TYR A 88 0.69 1.60 9.61
CA TYR A 88 0.20 0.22 9.82
C TYR A 88 -0.39 -0.04 11.20
N GLN A 89 -0.87 1.02 11.87
CA GLN A 89 -1.45 0.94 13.20
C GLN A 89 -2.84 0.33 13.14
N SER A 90 -3.18 -0.53 14.12
CA SER A 90 -4.48 -1.19 14.17
C SER A 90 -5.54 -0.28 14.77
N PHE A 91 -6.58 0.03 14.02
CA PHE A 91 -7.73 0.77 14.55
C PHE A 91 -8.59 -0.08 15.51
N ALA A 92 -8.40 -1.40 15.55
CA ALA A 92 -9.03 -2.28 16.52
C ALA A 92 -8.37 -2.22 17.91
N ASP A 93 -7.16 -1.66 18.01
CA ASP A 93 -6.49 -1.38 19.27
C ASP A 93 -7.14 -0.13 19.92
N PRO A 94 -7.72 -0.25 21.14
CA PRO A 94 -8.43 0.86 21.79
C PRO A 94 -7.55 2.09 22.08
N GLU A 95 -6.26 1.88 22.41
CA GLU A 95 -5.34 2.99 22.69
C GLU A 95 -4.99 3.74 21.42
N ILE A 96 -4.72 3.01 20.34
CA ILE A 96 -4.44 3.59 19.02
C ILE A 96 -5.68 4.30 18.49
N ASN A 97 -6.86 3.67 18.57
CA ASN A 97 -8.12 4.28 18.16
C ASN A 97 -8.38 5.60 18.89
N ALA A 98 -8.25 5.61 20.22
CA ALA A 98 -8.42 6.80 21.03
C ALA A 98 -7.39 7.90 20.71
N LYS A 99 -6.14 7.53 20.40
CA LYS A 99 -5.09 8.47 20.00
C LYS A 99 -5.49 9.22 18.72
N PHE A 100 -5.90 8.51 17.68
CA PHE A 100 -6.31 9.11 16.41
C PHE A 100 -7.63 9.90 16.54
N ALA A 101 -8.63 9.36 17.23
CA ALA A 101 -9.88 10.07 17.49
C ALA A 101 -9.65 11.42 18.18
N LYS A 102 -8.77 11.43 19.20
CA LYS A 102 -8.38 12.66 19.91
C LYS A 102 -7.67 13.65 19.00
N ALA A 103 -6.71 13.18 18.19
CA ALA A 103 -5.94 14.04 17.29
C ALA A 103 -6.85 14.70 16.23
N TRP A 104 -7.79 13.94 15.69
CA TRP A 104 -8.74 14.40 14.68
C TRP A 104 -9.96 15.12 15.28
N GLY A 105 -10.06 15.24 16.59
CA GLY A 105 -11.15 15.94 17.24
C GLY A 105 -12.52 15.30 17.05
N VAL A 106 -12.56 13.99 16.83
CA VAL A 106 -13.79 13.22 16.64
C VAL A 106 -14.08 12.33 17.86
N PRO A 107 -15.35 12.01 18.16
CA PRO A 107 -15.68 11.21 19.34
C PRO A 107 -15.17 9.75 19.25
N SER A 108 -15.06 9.20 18.04
CA SER A 108 -14.54 7.86 17.77
C SER A 108 -14.23 7.70 16.30
N ILE A 109 -13.37 6.72 15.96
CA ILE A 109 -13.17 6.24 14.59
C ILE A 109 -13.64 4.78 14.49
N PRO A 110 -13.89 4.27 13.29
CA PRO A 110 -14.29 2.86 13.11
C PRO A 110 -13.31 1.90 13.76
N THR A 111 -13.82 0.78 14.28
CA THR A 111 -13.04 -0.30 14.91
C THR A 111 -13.03 -1.58 14.08
N LYS A 112 -13.69 -1.56 12.92
CA LYS A 112 -13.78 -2.68 11.97
C LYS A 112 -13.19 -2.28 10.63
N PRO A 113 -12.60 -3.22 9.90
CA PRO A 113 -12.11 -2.98 8.54
C PRO A 113 -13.23 -2.46 7.62
N GLY A 114 -12.82 -1.68 6.62
CA GLY A 114 -13.66 -1.37 5.47
C GLY A 114 -13.83 -2.61 4.56
N VAL A 115 -14.45 -2.39 3.41
CA VAL A 115 -14.65 -3.43 2.41
C VAL A 115 -13.41 -3.49 1.51
N PRO A 116 -12.83 -4.69 1.25
CA PRO A 116 -11.78 -4.85 0.24
C PRO A 116 -12.27 -4.41 -1.15
N LEU A 117 -11.38 -3.87 -1.99
CA LEU A 117 -11.75 -3.36 -3.31
C LEU A 117 -12.50 -4.40 -4.16
N SER A 118 -12.06 -5.65 -4.14
CA SER A 118 -12.70 -6.76 -4.87
C SER A 118 -14.14 -7.06 -4.43
N GLU A 119 -14.57 -6.63 -3.25
CA GLU A 119 -15.92 -6.83 -2.70
C GLU A 119 -16.80 -5.58 -2.82
N VAL A 120 -16.25 -4.45 -3.27
CA VAL A 120 -16.99 -3.17 -3.39
C VAL A 120 -18.18 -3.28 -4.36
N PRO A 121 -18.07 -3.90 -5.55
CA PRO A 121 -19.22 -4.03 -6.45
C PRO A 121 -20.39 -4.78 -5.79
N GLU A 122 -20.11 -5.87 -5.10
CA GLU A 122 -21.14 -6.64 -4.38
C GLU A 122 -21.74 -5.83 -3.22
N ALA A 123 -20.91 -5.12 -2.46
CA ALA A 123 -21.38 -4.28 -1.36
C ALA A 123 -22.29 -3.12 -1.84
N ILE A 124 -22.04 -2.56 -3.03
CA ILE A 124 -22.94 -1.59 -3.67
C ILE A 124 -24.25 -2.27 -4.07
N MET A 125 -24.17 -3.47 -4.69
CA MET A 125 -25.36 -4.22 -5.09
C MET A 125 -26.24 -4.64 -3.91
N GLU A 126 -25.66 -4.77 -2.73
CA GLU A 126 -26.35 -5.07 -1.46
C GLU A 126 -26.78 -3.82 -0.68
N ASP A 127 -26.67 -2.62 -1.22
CA ASP A 127 -26.97 -1.32 -0.58
C ASP A 127 -26.16 -1.01 0.68
N LYS A 128 -25.02 -1.68 0.86
CA LYS A 128 -24.08 -1.42 1.96
C LYS A 128 -23.23 -0.17 1.71
N ILE A 129 -22.95 0.13 0.43
CA ILE A 129 -22.25 1.33 -0.03
C ILE A 129 -23.21 2.14 -0.91
N LYS A 130 -23.48 3.38 -0.53
CA LYS A 130 -24.41 4.28 -1.21
C LYS A 130 -23.72 5.45 -1.91
N ALA A 131 -22.54 5.81 -1.44
CA ALA A 131 -21.69 6.80 -2.08
C ALA A 131 -20.29 6.20 -2.24
N PHE A 132 -19.67 6.41 -3.39
CA PHE A 132 -18.34 5.92 -3.67
C PHE A 132 -17.48 7.05 -4.23
N TYR A 133 -16.31 7.26 -3.60
CA TYR A 133 -15.35 8.27 -4.00
C TYR A 133 -14.07 7.59 -4.50
N ILE A 134 -13.76 7.80 -5.76
CA ILE A 134 -12.60 7.22 -6.45
C ILE A 134 -11.59 8.34 -6.70
N MET A 135 -10.33 8.10 -6.37
CA MET A 135 -9.25 9.04 -6.56
C MET A 135 -8.09 8.41 -7.34
N GLY A 136 -7.84 8.91 -8.56
CA GLY A 136 -6.71 8.52 -9.39
C GLY A 136 -6.73 7.06 -9.86
N GLU A 137 -7.92 6.52 -10.13
CA GLU A 137 -8.09 5.12 -10.54
C GLU A 137 -9.18 4.98 -11.61
N ASP A 138 -8.89 4.29 -12.71
CA ASP A 138 -9.85 3.95 -13.76
C ASP A 138 -10.42 2.54 -13.56
N THR A 139 -11.28 2.38 -12.56
CA THR A 139 -11.85 1.11 -12.10
C THR A 139 -12.58 0.37 -13.25
N LEU A 140 -13.20 1.09 -14.18
CA LEU A 140 -13.85 0.49 -15.34
C LEU A 140 -12.86 -0.06 -16.40
N GLN A 141 -11.56 0.14 -16.18
CA GLN A 141 -10.51 -0.43 -17.04
C GLN A 141 -9.66 -1.48 -16.29
N THR A 142 -9.48 -1.32 -14.98
CA THR A 142 -8.49 -2.09 -14.23
C THR A 142 -9.07 -3.27 -13.47
N GLU A 143 -10.36 -3.24 -13.13
CA GLU A 143 -11.00 -4.36 -12.44
C GLU A 143 -11.24 -5.56 -13.37
N PRO A 144 -11.08 -6.79 -12.88
CA PRO A 144 -11.20 -7.99 -13.70
C PRO A 144 -12.62 -8.26 -14.20
N ASP A 145 -13.66 -7.91 -13.45
CA ASP A 145 -15.07 -8.00 -13.87
C ASP A 145 -15.69 -6.62 -14.10
N ILE A 146 -15.32 -6.01 -15.22
CA ILE A 146 -15.82 -4.69 -15.64
C ILE A 146 -17.35 -4.64 -15.71
N ASN A 147 -18.01 -5.75 -16.07
CA ASN A 147 -19.46 -5.80 -16.16
C ASN A 147 -20.13 -5.71 -14.79
N ALA A 148 -19.55 -6.36 -13.77
CA ALA A 148 -20.03 -6.25 -12.40
C ALA A 148 -19.82 -4.83 -11.86
N VAL A 149 -18.63 -4.23 -12.09
CA VAL A 149 -18.33 -2.85 -11.70
C VAL A 149 -19.29 -1.86 -12.34
N LYS A 150 -19.55 -1.98 -13.65
CA LYS A 150 -20.47 -1.09 -14.36
C LYS A 150 -21.88 -1.15 -13.78
N LYS A 151 -22.41 -2.34 -13.51
CA LYS A 151 -23.71 -2.51 -12.85
C LYS A 151 -23.75 -1.89 -11.45
N ALA A 152 -22.66 -2.00 -10.70
CA ALA A 152 -22.55 -1.37 -9.40
C ALA A 152 -22.56 0.15 -9.50
N PHE A 153 -21.84 0.73 -10.46
CA PHE A 153 -21.83 2.18 -10.68
C PHE A 153 -23.17 2.73 -11.17
N GLU A 154 -23.91 1.97 -11.98
CA GLU A 154 -25.30 2.31 -12.36
C GLU A 154 -26.27 2.31 -11.16
N LYS A 155 -25.92 1.59 -10.07
CA LYS A 155 -26.78 1.45 -8.89
C LYS A 155 -26.40 2.40 -7.75
N VAL A 156 -25.13 2.77 -7.60
CA VAL A 156 -24.67 3.62 -6.51
C VAL A 156 -25.39 4.97 -6.53
N GLU A 157 -25.80 5.48 -5.37
CA GLU A 157 -26.58 6.73 -5.29
C GLU A 157 -25.73 7.97 -5.62
N LEU A 158 -24.40 7.91 -5.41
CA LEU A 158 -23.46 8.99 -5.67
C LEU A 158 -22.09 8.43 -6.01
N LEU A 159 -21.61 8.71 -7.21
CA LEU A 159 -20.25 8.41 -7.67
C LEU A 159 -19.45 9.71 -7.83
N ILE A 160 -18.41 9.86 -7.03
CA ILE A 160 -17.47 10.99 -7.11
C ILE A 160 -16.15 10.45 -7.64
N VAL A 161 -15.61 11.09 -8.68
CA VAL A 161 -14.29 10.75 -9.23
C VAL A 161 -13.37 11.98 -9.18
N GLN A 162 -12.19 11.81 -8.65
CA GLN A 162 -11.12 12.79 -8.66
C GLN A 162 -9.99 12.25 -9.54
N ASP A 163 -9.71 12.90 -10.64
CA ASP A 163 -8.70 12.44 -11.58
C ASP A 163 -8.08 13.61 -12.38
N ILE A 164 -6.95 13.33 -13.00
CA ILE A 164 -6.25 14.27 -13.91
C ILE A 164 -6.73 14.11 -15.36
N PHE A 165 -7.43 13.02 -15.70
CA PHE A 165 -7.96 12.73 -17.03
C PHE A 165 -9.44 12.38 -16.97
N MET A 166 -10.12 12.58 -18.11
CA MET A 166 -11.45 12.06 -18.33
C MET A 166 -11.35 10.56 -18.69
N THR A 167 -11.23 9.73 -17.67
CA THR A 167 -11.17 8.26 -17.79
C THR A 167 -12.55 7.68 -18.08
N GLN A 168 -12.64 6.36 -18.34
CA GLN A 168 -13.94 5.68 -18.48
C GLN A 168 -14.76 5.79 -17.18
N THR A 169 -14.09 5.63 -16.04
CA THR A 169 -14.72 5.79 -14.72
C THR A 169 -15.17 7.23 -14.47
N ALA A 170 -14.35 8.22 -14.84
CA ALA A 170 -14.68 9.64 -14.70
C ALA A 170 -15.90 10.04 -15.56
N ALA A 171 -16.10 9.39 -16.70
CA ALA A 171 -17.24 9.65 -17.58
C ALA A 171 -18.59 9.16 -16.99
N GLU A 172 -18.58 8.22 -16.05
CA GLU A 172 -19.77 7.71 -15.35
C GLU A 172 -20.05 8.45 -14.03
N ALA A 173 -19.17 9.38 -13.61
CA ALA A 173 -19.28 10.07 -12.34
C ALA A 173 -20.43 11.08 -12.30
N ASP A 174 -21.14 11.16 -11.17
CA ASP A 174 -22.07 12.26 -10.88
C ASP A 174 -21.32 13.57 -10.61
N ILE A 175 -20.14 13.47 -9.98
CA ILE A 175 -19.27 14.61 -9.67
C ILE A 175 -17.85 14.28 -10.09
N LEU A 176 -17.25 15.15 -10.91
CA LEU A 176 -15.85 15.08 -11.30
C LEU A 176 -15.07 16.22 -10.63
N LEU A 177 -13.98 15.88 -9.96
CA LEU A 177 -13.08 16.81 -9.27
C LEU A 177 -11.70 16.80 -9.97
N PRO A 178 -11.37 17.84 -10.76
CA PRO A 178 -10.10 17.90 -11.47
C PRO A 178 -8.94 18.10 -10.51
N ALA A 179 -7.93 17.23 -10.58
CA ALA A 179 -6.75 17.24 -9.73
C ALA A 179 -5.47 17.65 -10.47
N THR A 180 -4.45 18.06 -9.73
CA THR A 180 -3.12 18.32 -10.26
C THR A 180 -2.36 17.03 -10.55
N SER A 181 -1.51 17.05 -11.59
CA SER A 181 -0.56 15.99 -11.88
C SER A 181 0.66 16.03 -10.93
N CYS A 182 1.46 14.96 -10.94
CA CYS A 182 2.64 14.85 -10.06
C CYS A 182 3.70 15.95 -10.27
N ALA A 183 3.69 16.67 -11.39
CA ALA A 183 4.59 17.79 -11.65
C ALA A 183 4.07 19.15 -11.14
N GLU A 184 2.80 19.23 -10.77
CA GLU A 184 2.08 20.45 -10.44
C GLU A 184 1.88 20.65 -8.92
N HIS A 185 2.26 19.68 -8.10
CA HIS A 185 2.20 19.76 -6.63
C HIS A 185 3.49 19.29 -5.96
N GLU A 186 3.55 19.33 -4.65
CA GLU A 186 4.67 18.86 -3.85
C GLU A 186 4.20 17.94 -2.71
N GLY A 187 5.14 17.17 -2.15
CA GLY A 187 4.84 16.30 -1.03
C GLY A 187 5.98 15.33 -0.71
N VAL A 188 5.60 14.15 -0.20
CA VAL A 188 6.53 13.07 0.14
C VAL A 188 6.11 11.78 -0.55
N TYR A 189 7.05 11.13 -1.19
CA TYR A 189 6.89 9.76 -1.71
C TYR A 189 7.62 8.76 -0.83
N SER A 190 7.07 7.54 -0.76
CA SER A 190 7.77 6.39 -0.18
C SER A 190 8.21 5.44 -1.29
N ALA A 191 9.50 5.17 -1.36
CA ALA A 191 10.03 4.11 -2.22
C ALA A 191 9.76 2.71 -1.64
N ALA A 192 9.81 1.69 -2.49
CA ALA A 192 9.55 0.30 -2.08
C ALA A 192 10.48 -0.23 -0.98
N ASP A 193 11.63 0.40 -0.78
CA ASP A 193 12.60 0.11 0.28
C ASP A 193 12.33 0.89 1.58
N ARG A 194 11.13 1.47 1.74
CA ARG A 194 10.69 2.23 2.91
C ARG A 194 11.33 3.63 3.04
N GLY A 195 11.88 4.15 1.95
CA GLY A 195 12.54 5.44 1.94
C GLY A 195 11.59 6.58 1.63
N PHE A 196 11.51 7.55 2.52
CA PHE A 196 10.80 8.80 2.30
C PHE A 196 11.69 9.80 1.55
N GLN A 197 11.12 10.43 0.54
CA GLN A 197 11.75 11.46 -0.27
C GLN A 197 10.75 12.59 -0.53
N ARG A 198 11.20 13.85 -0.46
CA ARG A 198 10.40 14.95 -0.95
C ARG A 198 10.43 15.01 -2.47
N PHE A 199 9.30 15.35 -3.04
CA PHE A 199 9.22 15.83 -4.42
C PHE A 199 8.67 17.26 -4.44
N TYR A 200 9.02 18.00 -5.46
CA TYR A 200 8.76 19.43 -5.54
C TYR A 200 7.96 19.76 -6.78
N LYS A 201 7.08 20.75 -6.66
CA LYS A 201 6.35 21.29 -7.79
C LYS A 201 7.33 21.80 -8.85
N ALA A 202 7.18 21.31 -10.07
CA ALA A 202 8.04 21.67 -11.20
C ALA A 202 7.38 22.68 -12.14
N VAL A 203 6.06 22.69 -12.24
CA VAL A 203 5.27 23.58 -13.09
C VAL A 203 4.04 24.07 -12.34
N GLU A 204 3.55 25.26 -12.72
CA GLU A 204 2.28 25.74 -12.17
C GLU A 204 1.11 25.03 -12.86
N PRO A 205 0.08 24.65 -12.10
CA PRO A 205 -1.11 24.05 -12.67
C PRO A 205 -1.84 25.01 -13.59
N THR A 206 -2.54 24.47 -14.57
CA THR A 206 -3.34 25.23 -15.52
C THR A 206 -4.82 24.89 -15.43
N GLY A 207 -5.69 25.89 -15.58
CA GLY A 207 -7.14 25.70 -15.44
C GLY A 207 -7.62 25.63 -13.99
N ASP A 208 -8.79 25.05 -13.79
CA ASP A 208 -9.45 24.98 -12.47
C ASP A 208 -9.15 23.67 -11.74
N VAL A 209 -7.88 23.28 -11.72
CA VAL A 209 -7.42 22.09 -10.99
C VAL A 209 -6.90 22.47 -9.61
N LYS A 210 -6.97 21.52 -8.66
CA LYS A 210 -6.45 21.71 -7.30
C LYS A 210 -5.62 20.49 -6.88
N ASP A 211 -4.71 20.72 -5.93
CA ASP A 211 -3.97 19.63 -5.30
C ASP A 211 -4.93 18.69 -4.55
N ASP A 212 -4.66 17.39 -4.58
CA ASP A 212 -5.50 16.37 -3.95
C ASP A 212 -5.85 16.69 -2.49
N TRP A 213 -4.87 17.13 -1.72
CA TRP A 213 -5.07 17.48 -0.31
C TRP A 213 -5.99 18.70 -0.11
N VAL A 214 -5.97 19.65 -1.06
CA VAL A 214 -6.88 20.81 -1.04
C VAL A 214 -8.30 20.36 -1.31
N ILE A 215 -8.50 19.53 -2.35
CA ILE A 215 -9.81 18.97 -2.69
C ILE A 215 -10.41 18.21 -1.50
N ILE A 216 -9.62 17.33 -0.87
CA ILE A 216 -10.05 16.56 0.30
C ILE A 216 -10.39 17.48 1.47
N SER A 217 -9.58 18.50 1.73
CA SER A 217 -9.82 19.44 2.84
C SER A 217 -11.08 20.27 2.63
N GLU A 218 -11.32 20.74 1.41
CA GLU A 218 -12.53 21.49 1.06
C GLU A 218 -13.78 20.59 1.14
N LEU A 219 -13.69 19.36 0.63
CA LEU A 219 -14.79 18.39 0.73
C LEU A 219 -15.13 18.05 2.18
N ALA A 220 -14.11 17.74 3.00
CA ALA A 220 -14.32 17.47 4.42
C ALA A 220 -14.95 18.65 5.14
N THR A 221 -14.51 19.88 4.84
CA THR A 221 -15.07 21.11 5.41
C THR A 221 -16.51 21.31 4.98
N ALA A 222 -16.84 21.07 3.71
CA ALA A 222 -18.22 21.14 3.20
C ALA A 222 -19.15 20.09 3.86
N MET A 223 -18.59 18.94 4.24
CA MET A 223 -19.29 17.89 4.98
C MET A 223 -19.40 18.18 6.51
N GLY A 224 -18.88 19.30 6.99
CA GLY A 224 -18.95 19.72 8.38
C GLY A 224 -17.77 19.31 9.26
N TYR A 225 -16.72 18.74 8.68
CA TYR A 225 -15.48 18.50 9.40
C TYR A 225 -14.44 19.58 9.04
N PRO A 226 -13.98 20.41 10.01
CA PRO A 226 -13.11 21.55 9.74
C PRO A 226 -11.67 21.11 9.46
N MET A 227 -11.42 20.56 8.30
CA MET A 227 -10.08 20.18 7.85
C MET A 227 -9.41 21.39 7.18
N HIS A 228 -8.32 21.85 7.76
CA HIS A 228 -7.61 23.01 7.25
C HIS A 228 -6.09 22.85 7.43
N TYR A 229 -5.37 22.94 6.34
CA TYR A 229 -3.90 22.96 6.27
C TYR A 229 -3.45 24.10 5.37
N ASN A 230 -2.31 24.72 5.67
CA ASN A 230 -1.73 25.76 4.84
C ASN A 230 -0.76 25.21 3.78
N ASN A 231 -0.20 24.04 4.01
CA ASN A 231 0.78 23.40 3.14
C ASN A 231 0.94 21.91 3.47
N THR A 232 1.63 21.19 2.59
CA THR A 232 1.90 19.75 2.73
C THR A 232 2.78 19.39 3.93
N LYS A 233 3.60 20.34 4.42
CA LYS A 233 4.42 20.14 5.62
C LYS A 233 3.56 19.97 6.86
N GLU A 234 2.50 20.75 7.01
CA GLU A 234 1.59 20.63 8.16
C GLU A 234 0.91 19.27 8.19
N ILE A 235 0.48 18.75 7.02
CA ILE A 235 -0.08 17.40 6.89
C ILE A 235 0.95 16.35 7.29
N TRP A 236 2.17 16.50 6.81
CA TRP A 236 3.27 15.58 7.10
C TRP A 236 3.64 15.60 8.59
N ASP A 237 3.69 16.76 9.21
CA ASP A 237 4.00 16.91 10.63
C ASP A 237 2.90 16.32 11.53
N GLU A 238 1.63 16.48 11.17
CA GLU A 238 0.53 15.80 11.86
C GLU A 238 0.67 14.28 11.77
N LEU A 239 0.87 13.76 10.58
CA LEU A 239 1.05 12.33 10.34
C LEU A 239 2.22 11.76 11.15
N ARG A 240 3.40 12.41 11.13
CA ARG A 240 4.57 11.99 11.91
C ARG A 240 4.29 11.98 13.42
N SER A 241 3.51 12.94 13.89
CA SER A 241 3.15 13.03 15.32
C SER A 241 2.34 11.83 15.80
N LEU A 242 1.58 11.22 14.91
CA LEU A 242 0.72 10.06 15.18
C LEU A 242 1.40 8.72 14.85
N CYS A 243 2.53 8.75 14.13
CA CYS A 243 3.26 7.55 13.70
C CYS A 243 4.67 7.53 14.30
N PRO A 244 4.88 6.91 15.46
CA PRO A 244 6.20 6.91 16.11
C PRO A 244 7.34 6.43 15.24
N ILE A 245 7.07 5.48 14.33
CA ILE A 245 8.08 4.94 13.41
C ILE A 245 8.47 5.91 12.27
N TYR A 246 7.72 7.02 12.09
CA TYR A 246 8.00 8.06 11.09
C TYR A 246 8.48 9.38 11.73
N LYS A 247 8.53 9.44 13.05
CA LYS A 247 8.80 10.67 13.80
C LYS A 247 10.03 11.41 13.31
N GLY A 248 11.11 10.68 13.01
CA GLY A 248 12.38 11.24 12.58
C GLY A 248 12.42 11.73 11.12
N ALA A 249 11.42 11.44 10.30
CA ALA A 249 11.36 11.84 8.90
C ALA A 249 10.91 13.30 8.74
N THR A 250 11.69 14.25 9.21
CA THR A 250 11.37 15.67 9.08
C THR A 250 11.60 16.16 7.65
N TYR A 251 10.90 17.23 7.24
CA TYR A 251 11.11 17.83 5.93
C TYR A 251 12.56 18.27 5.71
N GLU A 252 13.20 18.74 6.76
CA GLU A 252 14.59 19.20 6.76
C GLU A 252 15.57 18.05 6.42
N LYS A 253 15.34 16.84 6.98
CA LYS A 253 16.15 15.66 6.64
C LYS A 253 15.94 15.17 5.20
N MET A 254 14.80 15.48 4.61
CA MET A 254 14.44 15.08 3.24
C MET A 254 14.64 16.22 2.23
N GLU A 255 15.25 17.33 2.62
CA GLU A 255 15.45 18.47 1.72
C GLU A 255 16.41 18.14 0.57
N GLY A 256 16.12 18.65 -0.62
CA GLY A 256 16.90 18.39 -1.83
C GLY A 256 16.87 16.92 -2.24
N LEU A 257 18.01 16.26 -2.19
CA LEU A 257 18.16 14.82 -2.42
C LEU A 257 18.13 14.02 -1.13
N GLY A 258 17.62 14.59 -0.04
CA GLY A 258 17.48 13.92 1.25
C GLY A 258 16.57 12.69 1.16
N TYR A 259 16.96 11.67 1.91
CA TYR A 259 16.30 10.36 1.90
C TYR A 259 16.44 9.73 3.28
N ILE A 260 15.33 9.23 3.83
CA ILE A 260 15.35 8.57 5.13
C ILE A 260 14.43 7.34 5.14
N GLN A 261 14.97 6.19 5.54
CA GLN A 261 14.20 4.94 5.62
C GLN A 261 13.57 4.77 7.00
N TRP A 262 12.27 4.53 7.03
CA TRP A 262 11.61 4.18 8.28
C TRP A 262 11.88 2.72 8.68
N PRO A 263 11.85 2.33 9.97
CA PRO A 263 11.66 3.19 11.15
C PRO A 263 12.74 4.25 11.34
N CYS A 264 12.29 5.48 11.63
CA CYS A 264 13.13 6.60 12.02
C CYS A 264 12.41 7.31 13.19
N THR A 265 12.90 7.14 14.39
CA THR A 265 12.14 7.44 15.61
C THR A 265 12.55 8.71 16.33
N ASP A 266 13.66 9.33 15.88
CA ASP A 266 14.23 10.53 16.49
C ASP A 266 14.43 11.65 15.45
N GLU A 267 14.07 12.87 15.81
CA GLU A 267 14.25 14.05 14.96
C GLU A 267 15.70 14.55 14.92
N GLY A 268 16.54 14.13 15.87
CA GLY A 268 17.94 14.51 15.94
C GLY A 268 18.73 14.09 14.71
N PRO A 269 19.87 14.76 14.45
CA PRO A 269 20.70 14.53 13.24
C PRO A 269 21.36 13.14 13.23
N GLU A 270 21.46 12.48 14.38
CA GLU A 270 22.07 11.15 14.51
C GLU A 270 21.16 10.04 13.99
N ASP A 271 19.84 10.22 13.99
CA ASP A 271 18.91 9.26 13.38
C ASP A 271 18.89 9.41 11.87
N GLN A 272 19.59 8.53 11.18
CA GLN A 272 19.65 8.43 9.73
C GLN A 272 18.62 7.40 9.19
N GLY A 273 17.71 6.93 10.03
CA GLY A 273 16.73 5.90 9.71
C GLY A 273 17.30 4.49 9.75
N THR A 274 16.49 3.54 9.32
CA THR A 274 16.78 2.11 9.40
C THR A 274 16.99 1.50 8.02
N THR A 275 18.23 1.32 7.62
CA THR A 275 18.59 0.80 6.29
C THR A 275 18.08 -0.63 6.06
N TYR A 276 18.18 -1.48 7.07
CA TYR A 276 17.66 -2.86 6.99
C TYR A 276 16.99 -3.27 8.30
N LEU A 277 15.85 -3.93 8.17
CA LEU A 277 15.06 -4.43 9.29
C LEU A 277 15.70 -5.68 9.90
N TYR A 278 15.30 -6.00 11.12
CA TYR A 278 15.70 -7.22 11.84
C TYR A 278 17.21 -7.37 12.03
N LYS A 279 17.91 -6.26 12.26
CA LYS A 279 19.34 -6.24 12.52
C LYS A 279 19.69 -7.22 13.65
N GLY A 280 20.69 -8.07 13.41
CA GLY A 280 21.07 -9.13 14.33
C GLY A 280 20.04 -10.28 14.41
N GLN A 281 19.12 -10.36 13.45
CA GLN A 281 18.06 -11.38 13.39
C GLN A 281 17.13 -11.37 14.62
N ILE A 282 16.90 -10.17 15.18
CA ILE A 282 15.95 -9.94 16.27
C ILE A 282 14.61 -9.49 15.64
N PHE A 283 13.55 -10.21 15.98
CA PHE A 283 12.19 -9.97 15.47
C PHE A 283 11.35 -9.31 16.56
N ASP A 284 10.40 -8.48 16.16
CA ASP A 284 9.48 -7.80 17.08
C ASP A 284 8.39 -8.75 17.59
N ARG A 285 8.82 -9.65 18.45
CA ARG A 285 7.99 -10.67 19.12
C ARG A 285 8.51 -10.85 20.55
N PRO A 286 7.66 -11.31 21.49
CA PRO A 286 8.04 -11.45 22.90
C PRO A 286 9.30 -12.31 23.15
N ASN A 287 9.55 -13.28 22.27
CA ASN A 287 10.73 -14.15 22.34
C ASN A 287 11.89 -13.73 21.42
N GLY A 288 11.73 -12.64 20.67
CA GLY A 288 12.71 -12.12 19.71
C GLY A 288 12.98 -13.02 18.50
N LYS A 289 12.22 -14.11 18.32
CA LYS A 289 12.46 -15.11 17.27
C LYS A 289 11.49 -14.99 16.11
N ALA A 290 11.95 -15.40 14.92
CA ALA A 290 11.10 -15.61 13.76
C ALA A 290 10.05 -16.71 14.01
N GLU A 291 8.95 -16.63 13.28
CA GLU A 291 7.92 -17.66 13.23
C GLU A 291 7.76 -18.15 11.80
N PHE A 292 7.72 -19.46 11.64
CA PHE A 292 7.46 -20.11 10.37
C PHE A 292 5.99 -20.49 10.26
N PHE A 293 5.43 -20.31 9.09
CA PHE A 293 4.08 -20.73 8.75
C PHE A 293 4.13 -21.88 7.76
N ALA A 294 3.41 -22.96 8.05
CA ALA A 294 3.17 -24.00 7.06
C ALA A 294 2.20 -23.46 6.00
N CYS A 295 2.56 -23.65 4.74
CA CYS A 295 1.78 -23.22 3.60
C CYS A 295 1.48 -24.45 2.75
N ASP A 296 0.23 -24.91 2.75
CA ASP A 296 -0.23 -25.97 1.87
C ASP A 296 -0.53 -25.39 0.48
N TRP A 297 -0.24 -26.16 -0.56
CA TRP A 297 -0.58 -25.76 -1.91
C TRP A 297 -2.07 -26.00 -2.19
N GLU A 298 -2.71 -25.01 -2.77
CA GLU A 298 -4.04 -25.11 -3.33
C GLU A 298 -4.00 -24.83 -4.85
N PRO A 299 -4.84 -25.47 -5.65
CA PRO A 299 -4.91 -25.18 -7.08
C PRO A 299 -5.42 -23.75 -7.34
N PRO A 300 -5.18 -23.20 -8.55
CA PRO A 300 -5.78 -21.92 -8.94
C PRO A 300 -7.31 -22.00 -8.87
N MET A 301 -7.96 -20.84 -8.74
CA MET A 301 -9.44 -20.78 -8.69
C MET A 301 -10.09 -21.17 -10.00
N GLU A 302 -9.43 -20.87 -11.10
CA GLU A 302 -9.84 -21.25 -12.45
C GLU A 302 -8.91 -22.32 -12.98
N ASP A 303 -9.48 -23.42 -13.46
CA ASP A 303 -8.75 -24.54 -14.05
C ASP A 303 -9.02 -24.60 -15.55
N LEU A 304 -8.16 -25.31 -16.26
CA LEU A 304 -8.34 -25.56 -17.68
C LEU A 304 -9.62 -26.36 -17.94
N SER A 305 -10.33 -26.03 -18.98
CA SER A 305 -11.53 -26.74 -19.44
C SER A 305 -11.43 -27.03 -20.94
N GLU A 306 -12.33 -27.87 -21.48
CA GLU A 306 -12.40 -28.08 -22.92
C GLU A 306 -12.73 -26.80 -23.69
N GLU A 307 -13.52 -25.90 -23.10
CA GLU A 307 -13.86 -24.60 -23.67
C GLU A 307 -12.70 -23.60 -23.55
N PHE A 308 -11.95 -23.65 -22.44
CA PHE A 308 -10.81 -22.75 -22.16
C PHE A 308 -9.56 -23.58 -21.88
N PRO A 309 -8.87 -24.10 -22.93
CA PRO A 309 -7.75 -25.01 -22.75
C PRO A 309 -6.40 -24.34 -22.53
N LEU A 310 -6.35 -23.01 -22.44
CA LEU A 310 -5.11 -22.23 -22.31
C LEU A 310 -5.10 -21.40 -21.03
N VAL A 311 -3.94 -21.28 -20.41
CA VAL A 311 -3.69 -20.33 -19.31
C VAL A 311 -3.19 -19.03 -19.93
N LEU A 312 -3.86 -17.92 -19.63
CA LEU A 312 -3.38 -16.58 -19.93
C LEU A 312 -2.43 -16.14 -18.82
N SER A 313 -1.22 -15.76 -19.19
CA SER A 313 -0.26 -15.08 -18.32
C SER A 313 -0.12 -13.64 -18.78
N THR A 314 -0.33 -12.69 -17.87
CA THR A 314 -0.22 -11.24 -18.12
C THR A 314 0.98 -10.66 -17.41
#